data_937f87dc8acae7e4f7c84a113d034a69
#
_entry.id   937f87dc8acae7e4f7c84a113d034a69
#
_cell.length_a   1.000
_cell.length_b   1.000
_cell.length_c   1.000
_cell.angle_alpha   90.00
_cell.angle_beta   90.00
_cell.angle_gamma   90.00
#
_symmetry.space_group_name_H-M   'P 1'
#
loop_
_entity.id
_entity.type
_entity.pdbx_description
1 polymer ?
#
loop_
_entity_poly.entity_id
_entity_poly.type
_entity_poly.pdbx_seq_one_letter_code
_entity_poly.pdbx_strand_id
1 'polypeptide(L)'
;MRRLQGRRIAALAADGFEKVELTLPMRALQLAGAKVDVISLRHGRIRGVNLHMPATRVRVDKTTSEADPSDYDGLLLPGGFINPDLLRQSALARQFVREFADAGKPIVTLCHGPWVLASAGLLDGRTLTSWPGIRDDLVNSGATWLDREVVKDGNLLTSRGPQDMAAFIPAILDHFAGTDAQSSTAGPGQISDAQLNSPVGWAVAALRWSPKPSIPATLAGLMAGARMAARSPLRRISS
;
A
#
# COMPACT_ATOMS: atom_id res chain seq x y z
N MET A 1 7.97 -13.44 -25.29
CA MET A 1 6.64 -12.95 -24.92
C MET A 1 6.76 -12.20 -23.59
N ARG A 2 6.14 -11.01 -23.42
CA ARG A 2 6.18 -10.31 -22.12
C ARG A 2 5.32 -11.06 -21.11
N ARG A 3 5.84 -11.33 -19.92
CA ARG A 3 5.29 -12.20 -18.89
C ARG A 3 3.87 -11.84 -18.43
N LEU A 4 3.52 -10.54 -18.40
CA LEU A 4 2.24 -10.01 -17.99
C LEU A 4 1.45 -9.34 -19.12
N GLN A 5 1.70 -9.77 -20.36
CA GLN A 5 1.01 -9.24 -21.53
C GLN A 5 -0.51 -9.44 -21.41
N GLY A 6 -1.27 -8.37 -21.54
CA GLY A 6 -2.74 -8.36 -21.43
C GLY A 6 -3.27 -8.23 -20.01
N ARG A 7 -2.43 -8.35 -18.96
CA ARG A 7 -2.87 -8.15 -17.57
C ARG A 7 -3.12 -6.68 -17.27
N ARG A 8 -4.18 -6.44 -16.50
CA ARG A 8 -4.54 -5.12 -15.97
C ARG A 8 -4.43 -5.12 -14.45
N ILE A 9 -3.63 -4.25 -13.89
CA ILE A 9 -3.38 -4.15 -12.45
C ILE A 9 -3.89 -2.81 -11.94
N ALA A 10 -4.70 -2.83 -10.89
CA ALA A 10 -5.09 -1.64 -10.14
C ALA A 10 -3.99 -1.32 -9.12
N ALA A 11 -3.47 -0.09 -9.14
CA ALA A 11 -2.59 0.42 -8.10
C ALA A 11 -3.38 1.40 -7.23
N LEU A 12 -3.88 0.93 -6.08
CA LEU A 12 -4.69 1.76 -5.18
C LEU A 12 -3.78 2.57 -4.26
N ALA A 13 -3.78 3.89 -4.42
CA ALA A 13 -2.93 4.78 -3.65
C ALA A 13 -3.58 6.16 -3.43
N ALA A 14 -3.23 6.81 -2.31
CA ALA A 14 -3.61 8.17 -1.96
C ALA A 14 -2.36 9.04 -1.75
N ASP A 15 -2.52 10.31 -1.40
CA ASP A 15 -1.40 11.18 -1.03
C ASP A 15 -0.60 10.55 0.13
N GLY A 16 0.70 10.81 0.16
CA GLY A 16 1.61 10.28 1.19
C GLY A 16 2.05 8.83 0.99
N PHE A 17 1.89 8.27 -0.22
CA PHE A 17 2.48 6.97 -0.55
C PHE A 17 4.02 7.07 -0.57
N GLU A 18 4.71 6.03 -0.11
CA GLU A 18 6.17 5.96 -0.25
C GLU A 18 6.54 5.82 -1.74
N LYS A 19 7.32 6.78 -2.24
CA LYS A 19 7.58 6.92 -3.68
C LYS A 19 8.05 5.62 -4.33
N VAL A 20 9.06 4.98 -3.76
CA VAL A 20 9.66 3.79 -4.34
C VAL A 20 8.71 2.60 -4.33
N GLU A 21 7.82 2.53 -3.35
CA GLU A 21 6.87 1.43 -3.17
C GLU A 21 5.73 1.42 -4.19
N LEU A 22 5.42 2.55 -4.79
CA LEU A 22 4.49 2.64 -5.91
C LEU A 22 5.24 2.62 -7.25
N THR A 23 6.24 3.49 -7.42
CA THR A 23 6.80 3.76 -8.75
C THR A 23 7.66 2.61 -9.29
N LEU A 24 8.41 1.90 -8.42
CA LEU A 24 9.26 0.80 -8.86
C LEU A 24 8.45 -0.45 -9.23
N PRO A 25 7.49 -0.94 -8.41
CA PRO A 25 6.61 -2.03 -8.81
C PRO A 25 5.80 -1.70 -10.08
N MET A 26 5.20 -0.50 -10.17
CA MET A 26 4.48 -0.09 -11.38
C MET A 26 5.38 -0.19 -12.63
N ARG A 27 6.61 0.33 -12.55
CA ARG A 27 7.55 0.27 -13.68
C ARG A 27 7.89 -1.17 -14.05
N ALA A 28 8.14 -2.04 -13.08
CA ALA A 28 8.43 -3.45 -13.31
C ALA A 28 7.27 -4.17 -13.99
N LEU A 29 6.04 -3.94 -13.51
CA LEU A 29 4.82 -4.50 -14.09
C LEU A 29 4.62 -4.03 -15.54
N GLN A 30 4.80 -2.75 -15.82
CA GLN A 30 4.69 -2.18 -17.16
C GLN A 30 5.75 -2.75 -18.11
N LEU A 31 7.01 -2.89 -17.67
CA LEU A 31 8.08 -3.51 -18.45
C LEU A 31 7.78 -4.99 -18.75
N ALA A 32 7.12 -5.69 -17.82
CA ALA A 32 6.64 -7.06 -18.01
C ALA A 32 5.40 -7.17 -18.91
N GLY A 33 4.79 -6.04 -19.32
CA GLY A 33 3.69 -5.98 -20.28
C GLY A 33 2.32 -5.76 -19.69
N ALA A 34 2.20 -5.56 -18.37
CA ALA A 34 0.92 -5.21 -17.76
C ALA A 34 0.53 -3.75 -18.03
N LYS A 35 -0.77 -3.49 -18.10
CA LYS A 35 -1.34 -2.16 -17.95
C LYS A 35 -1.57 -1.92 -16.46
N VAL A 36 -1.09 -0.78 -15.94
CA VAL A 36 -1.30 -0.39 -14.54
C VAL A 36 -2.05 0.93 -14.50
N ASP A 37 -3.24 0.92 -13.90
CA ASP A 37 -4.04 2.11 -13.66
C ASP A 37 -3.91 2.53 -12.18
N VAL A 38 -3.65 3.81 -11.94
CA VAL A 38 -3.58 4.36 -10.57
C VAL A 38 -4.99 4.77 -10.13
N ILE A 39 -5.48 4.09 -9.11
CA ILE A 39 -6.79 4.33 -8.49
C ILE A 39 -6.60 5.12 -7.20
N SER A 40 -7.42 6.14 -6.97
CA SER A 40 -7.29 6.98 -5.78
C SER A 40 -8.63 7.50 -5.26
N LEU A 41 -8.58 8.23 -4.14
CA LEU A 41 -9.76 8.83 -3.51
C LEU A 41 -10.27 10.07 -4.24
N ARG A 42 -9.46 10.67 -5.12
CA ARG A 42 -9.78 11.89 -5.85
C ARG A 42 -9.06 11.93 -7.20
N HIS A 43 -9.58 12.71 -8.11
CA HIS A 43 -8.93 12.99 -9.40
C HIS A 43 -7.64 13.83 -9.27
N GLY A 44 -6.95 13.96 -10.39
CA GLY A 44 -5.78 14.82 -10.55
C GLY A 44 -4.48 14.07 -10.29
N ARG A 45 -3.70 14.49 -9.32
CA ARG A 45 -2.40 13.89 -8.98
C ARG A 45 -2.28 13.70 -7.49
N ILE A 46 -1.83 12.53 -7.08
CA ILE A 46 -1.43 12.22 -5.70
C ILE A 46 0.06 12.47 -5.53
N ARG A 47 0.47 12.89 -4.34
CA ARG A 47 1.87 13.20 -4.01
C ARG A 47 2.47 12.07 -3.18
N GLY A 48 3.58 11.52 -3.63
CA GLY A 48 4.40 10.60 -2.86
C GLY A 48 5.30 11.32 -1.85
N VAL A 49 5.90 10.53 -0.99
CA VAL A 49 6.91 10.95 -0.04
C VAL A 49 8.17 10.08 -0.17
N ASN A 50 9.31 10.57 0.27
CA ASN A 50 10.47 9.78 0.67
C ASN A 50 10.54 9.88 2.18
N LEU A 51 10.11 8.85 2.89
CA LEU A 51 9.81 8.88 4.32
C LEU A 51 8.78 9.99 4.65
N HIS A 52 9.22 11.17 5.04
CA HIS A 52 8.36 12.33 5.35
C HIS A 52 8.55 13.50 4.35
N MET A 53 9.59 13.46 3.50
CA MET A 53 9.86 14.53 2.54
C MET A 53 8.95 14.41 1.32
N PRO A 54 8.33 15.52 0.86
CA PRO A 54 7.54 15.51 -0.36
C PRO A 54 8.36 15.01 -1.56
N ALA A 55 7.78 14.09 -2.32
CA ALA A 55 8.42 13.50 -3.49
C ALA A 55 7.58 13.71 -4.76
N THR A 56 7.69 12.79 -5.71
CA THR A 56 7.03 12.86 -7.02
C THR A 56 5.51 12.93 -6.92
N ARG A 57 4.89 13.44 -7.98
CA ARG A 57 3.43 13.39 -8.17
C ARG A 57 3.10 12.34 -9.23
N VAL A 58 2.13 11.51 -8.94
CA VAL A 58 1.60 10.50 -9.87
C VAL A 58 0.20 10.89 -10.29
N ARG A 59 -0.11 10.74 -11.58
CA ARG A 59 -1.46 10.99 -12.11
C ARG A 59 -2.39 9.88 -11.65
N VAL A 60 -3.60 10.26 -11.28
CA VAL A 60 -4.71 9.35 -10.99
C VAL A 60 -5.46 9.07 -12.31
N ASP A 61 -5.67 7.80 -12.60
CA ASP A 61 -6.39 7.38 -13.81
C ASP A 61 -7.89 7.28 -13.55
N LYS A 62 -8.29 6.73 -12.41
CA LYS A 62 -9.69 6.63 -11.95
C LYS A 62 -9.77 6.86 -10.44
N THR A 63 -10.92 7.29 -9.97
CA THR A 63 -11.24 7.28 -8.54
C THR A 63 -11.80 5.92 -8.11
N THR A 64 -11.84 5.65 -6.79
CA THR A 64 -12.49 4.45 -6.24
C THR A 64 -13.98 4.34 -6.53
N SER A 65 -14.65 5.44 -6.88
CA SER A 65 -16.05 5.45 -7.29
C SER A 65 -16.26 5.17 -8.79
N GLU A 66 -15.21 5.21 -9.59
CA GLU A 66 -15.26 5.02 -11.05
C GLU A 66 -14.62 3.70 -11.49
N ALA A 67 -13.71 3.18 -10.66
CA ALA A 67 -13.00 1.95 -10.97
C ALA A 67 -13.85 0.74 -10.56
N ASP A 68 -14.06 -0.16 -11.49
CA ASP A 68 -14.68 -1.46 -11.21
C ASP A 68 -13.56 -2.50 -10.96
N PRO A 69 -13.51 -3.14 -9.78
CA PRO A 69 -12.54 -4.21 -9.50
C PRO A 69 -12.58 -5.37 -10.49
N SER A 70 -13.71 -5.61 -11.15
CA SER A 70 -13.87 -6.66 -12.17
C SER A 70 -13.01 -6.41 -13.42
N ASP A 71 -12.69 -5.15 -13.71
CA ASP A 71 -11.83 -4.72 -14.84
C ASP A 71 -10.35 -5.10 -14.67
N TYR A 72 -9.93 -5.56 -13.49
CA TYR A 72 -8.52 -5.77 -13.16
C TYR A 72 -8.24 -7.22 -12.77
N ASP A 73 -7.04 -7.69 -13.10
CA ASP A 73 -6.54 -9.04 -12.79
C ASP A 73 -5.87 -9.11 -11.41
N GLY A 74 -5.54 -7.97 -10.80
CA GLY A 74 -4.90 -7.92 -9.49
C GLY A 74 -4.75 -6.52 -8.94
N LEU A 75 -4.37 -6.44 -7.67
CA LEU A 75 -4.26 -5.21 -6.87
C LEU A 75 -2.84 -5.02 -6.34
N LEU A 76 -2.26 -3.83 -6.57
CA LEU A 76 -1.07 -3.33 -5.90
C LEU A 76 -1.47 -2.25 -4.89
N LEU A 77 -1.06 -2.41 -3.63
CA LEU A 77 -1.36 -1.50 -2.53
C LEU A 77 -0.04 -1.06 -1.85
N PRO A 78 0.55 0.07 -2.24
CA PRO A 78 1.78 0.57 -1.64
C PRO A 78 1.58 1.03 -0.20
N GLY A 79 2.68 1.16 0.53
CA GLY A 79 2.67 1.74 1.86
C GLY A 79 2.93 3.26 1.86
N GLY A 80 3.88 3.70 2.69
CA GLY A 80 3.92 5.03 3.26
C GLY A 80 2.94 5.12 4.43
N PHE A 81 3.19 5.93 5.43
CA PHE A 81 2.31 5.92 6.61
C PHE A 81 1.04 6.76 6.44
N ILE A 82 1.03 7.79 5.56
CA ILE A 82 -0.15 8.64 5.30
C ILE A 82 -1.12 7.96 4.32
N ASN A 83 -0.59 7.38 3.25
CA ASN A 83 -1.39 6.75 2.19
C ASN A 83 -2.39 5.69 2.73
N PRO A 84 -1.96 4.64 3.44
CA PRO A 84 -2.90 3.64 3.93
C PRO A 84 -3.80 4.19 5.04
N ASP A 85 -3.36 5.20 5.81
CA ASP A 85 -4.23 5.86 6.78
C ASP A 85 -5.39 6.60 6.09
N LEU A 86 -5.16 7.29 4.99
CA LEU A 86 -6.22 7.91 4.20
C LEU A 86 -7.14 6.87 3.54
N LEU A 87 -6.57 5.82 2.94
CA LEU A 87 -7.34 4.78 2.27
C LEU A 87 -8.25 4.02 3.24
N ARG A 88 -7.75 3.66 4.42
CA ARG A 88 -8.51 2.89 5.42
C ARG A 88 -9.74 3.62 5.96
N GLN A 89 -9.76 4.94 5.91
CA GLN A 89 -10.90 5.77 6.30
C GLN A 89 -12.03 5.75 5.25
N SER A 90 -11.71 5.48 3.97
CA SER A 90 -12.67 5.44 2.88
C SER A 90 -13.41 4.11 2.82
N ALA A 91 -14.74 4.14 2.93
CA ALA A 91 -15.58 2.96 2.76
C ALA A 91 -15.43 2.35 1.36
N LEU A 92 -15.38 3.19 0.32
CA LEU A 92 -15.20 2.75 -1.07
C LEU A 92 -13.83 2.08 -1.30
N ALA A 93 -12.75 2.62 -0.70
CA ALA A 93 -11.44 1.99 -0.82
C ALA A 93 -11.39 0.63 -0.11
N ARG A 94 -11.98 0.50 1.09
CA ARG A 94 -12.08 -0.79 1.77
C ARG A 94 -12.94 -1.79 1.01
N GLN A 95 -14.05 -1.35 0.42
CA GLN A 95 -14.89 -2.18 -0.43
C GLN A 95 -14.13 -2.64 -1.67
N PHE A 96 -13.45 -1.72 -2.36
CA PHE A 96 -12.63 -2.02 -3.52
C PHE A 96 -11.62 -3.14 -3.24
N VAL A 97 -10.94 -3.09 -2.10
CA VAL A 97 -9.97 -4.12 -1.68
C VAL A 97 -10.67 -5.45 -1.35
N ARG A 98 -11.82 -5.42 -0.67
CA ARG A 98 -12.60 -6.64 -0.38
C ARG A 98 -13.00 -7.37 -1.65
N GLU A 99 -13.45 -6.67 -2.67
CA GLU A 99 -13.88 -7.28 -3.94
C GLU A 99 -12.75 -8.03 -4.66
N PHE A 100 -11.48 -7.57 -4.54
CA PHE A 100 -10.33 -8.37 -5.01
C PHE A 100 -10.13 -9.64 -4.18
N ALA A 101 -10.28 -9.55 -2.87
CA ALA A 101 -10.12 -10.70 -1.98
C ALA A 101 -11.22 -11.75 -2.21
N ASP A 102 -12.46 -11.32 -2.29
CA ASP A 102 -13.64 -12.16 -2.50
C ASP A 102 -13.58 -12.86 -3.87
N ALA A 103 -13.04 -12.19 -4.87
CA ALA A 103 -12.80 -12.76 -6.20
C ALA A 103 -11.54 -13.65 -6.27
N GLY A 104 -10.81 -13.84 -5.17
CA GLY A 104 -9.57 -14.61 -5.14
C GLY A 104 -8.44 -14.02 -6.00
N LYS A 105 -8.55 -12.74 -6.43
CA LYS A 105 -7.56 -12.09 -7.27
C LYS A 105 -6.27 -11.80 -6.49
N PRO A 106 -5.09 -11.82 -7.14
CA PRO A 106 -3.82 -11.50 -6.51
C PRO A 106 -3.82 -10.09 -5.89
N ILE A 107 -3.41 -10.02 -4.62
CA ILE A 107 -3.22 -8.78 -3.87
C ILE A 107 -1.76 -8.70 -3.45
N VAL A 108 -1.11 -7.60 -3.79
CA VAL A 108 0.29 -7.30 -3.44
C VAL A 108 0.30 -6.06 -2.58
N THR A 109 0.92 -6.13 -1.40
CA THR A 109 1.06 -4.98 -0.51
C THR A 109 2.38 -5.00 0.25
N LEU A 110 2.78 -3.86 0.81
CA LEU A 110 4.03 -3.77 1.57
C LEU A 110 4.01 -2.63 2.57
N CYS A 111 4.99 -2.63 3.46
CA CYS A 111 5.22 -1.59 4.44
C CYS A 111 3.97 -1.35 5.32
N HIS A 112 3.38 -0.16 5.28
CA HIS A 112 2.15 0.18 6.00
C HIS A 112 0.86 -0.19 5.23
N GLY A 113 0.97 -0.62 3.96
CA GLY A 113 -0.19 -0.98 3.13
C GLY A 113 -1.16 -1.98 3.77
N PRO A 114 -0.69 -3.02 4.50
CA PRO A 114 -1.56 -3.98 5.19
C PRO A 114 -2.56 -3.37 6.19
N TRP A 115 -2.40 -2.13 6.66
CA TRP A 115 -3.44 -1.45 7.46
C TRP A 115 -4.78 -1.34 6.74
N VAL A 116 -4.77 -1.19 5.41
CA VAL A 116 -6.01 -1.16 4.63
C VAL A 116 -6.71 -2.51 4.65
N LEU A 117 -5.94 -3.60 4.56
CA LEU A 117 -6.45 -4.97 4.67
C LEU A 117 -7.04 -5.23 6.06
N ALA A 118 -6.35 -4.80 7.14
CA ALA A 118 -6.85 -4.89 8.51
C ALA A 118 -8.21 -4.19 8.65
N SER A 119 -8.31 -2.94 8.16
CA SER A 119 -9.56 -2.17 8.21
C SER A 119 -10.65 -2.69 7.27
N ALA A 120 -10.30 -3.49 6.28
CA ALA A 120 -11.23 -4.20 5.41
C ALA A 120 -11.71 -5.54 6.00
N GLY A 121 -11.14 -6.00 7.15
CA GLY A 121 -11.48 -7.27 7.79
C GLY A 121 -10.91 -8.50 7.06
N LEU A 122 -9.77 -8.37 6.39
CA LEU A 122 -9.20 -9.39 5.51
C LEU A 122 -7.99 -10.13 6.08
N LEU A 123 -7.66 -9.94 7.36
CA LEU A 123 -6.42 -10.46 7.95
C LEU A 123 -6.60 -11.63 8.91
N ASP A 124 -7.82 -11.94 9.31
CA ASP A 124 -8.08 -13.08 10.20
C ASP A 124 -7.60 -14.40 9.57
N GLY A 125 -6.76 -15.13 10.32
CA GLY A 125 -6.14 -16.39 9.88
C GLY A 125 -5.10 -16.26 8.75
N ARG A 126 -4.77 -15.03 8.29
CA ARG A 126 -3.77 -14.82 7.23
C ARG A 126 -2.36 -14.75 7.79
N THR A 127 -1.38 -15.16 7.00
CA THR A 127 0.04 -15.00 7.31
C THR A 127 0.66 -13.95 6.40
N LEU A 128 1.38 -12.99 7.01
CA LEU A 128 1.92 -11.86 6.25
C LEU A 128 3.18 -11.25 6.91
N THR A 129 3.80 -10.34 6.20
CA THR A 129 4.79 -9.42 6.73
C THR A 129 4.40 -7.98 6.43
N SER A 130 5.03 -7.03 7.11
CA SER A 130 4.79 -5.60 6.95
C SER A 130 5.95 -4.77 7.48
N TRP A 131 5.84 -3.46 7.41
CA TRP A 131 6.66 -2.60 8.25
C TRP A 131 6.52 -3.01 9.72
N PRO A 132 7.63 -3.25 10.45
CA PRO A 132 7.56 -3.79 11.79
C PRO A 132 6.77 -2.94 12.80
N GLY A 133 6.71 -1.62 12.59
CA GLY A 133 6.00 -0.71 13.47
C GLY A 133 4.48 -0.90 13.50
N ILE A 134 3.90 -1.62 12.54
CA ILE A 134 2.46 -1.93 12.51
C ILE A 134 2.16 -3.41 12.83
N ARG A 135 3.17 -4.18 13.24
CA ARG A 135 3.02 -5.61 13.54
C ARG A 135 1.85 -5.88 14.48
N ASP A 136 1.79 -5.18 15.60
CA ASP A 136 0.79 -5.44 16.63
C ASP A 136 -0.64 -5.14 16.15
N ASP A 137 -0.83 -4.14 15.30
CA ASP A 137 -2.13 -3.86 14.69
C ASP A 137 -2.60 -5.05 13.82
N LEU A 138 -1.68 -5.67 13.08
CA LEU A 138 -1.99 -6.80 12.19
C LEU A 138 -2.23 -8.08 12.98
N VAL A 139 -1.45 -8.34 14.01
CA VAL A 139 -1.65 -9.48 14.92
C VAL A 139 -2.98 -9.33 15.67
N ASN A 140 -3.30 -8.14 16.17
CA ASN A 140 -4.59 -7.85 16.80
C ASN A 140 -5.78 -7.98 15.83
N SER A 141 -5.52 -7.91 14.51
CA SER A 141 -6.52 -8.16 13.47
C SER A 141 -6.61 -9.64 13.06
N GLY A 142 -6.00 -10.57 13.83
CA GLY A 142 -6.05 -12.02 13.61
C GLY A 142 -4.95 -12.59 12.71
N ALA A 143 -3.98 -11.78 12.27
CA ALA A 143 -2.91 -12.26 11.41
C ALA A 143 -1.75 -12.91 12.15
N THR A 144 -1.06 -13.84 11.49
CA THR A 144 0.27 -14.31 11.84
C THR A 144 1.31 -13.44 11.14
N TRP A 145 2.14 -12.70 11.91
CA TRP A 145 3.15 -11.81 11.36
C TRP A 145 4.54 -12.44 11.37
N LEU A 146 5.25 -12.38 10.24
CA LEU A 146 6.61 -12.92 10.07
C LEU A 146 7.59 -11.81 9.69
N ASP A 147 8.75 -11.77 10.33
CA ASP A 147 9.86 -10.88 9.97
C ASP A 147 10.65 -11.44 8.79
N ARG A 148 10.06 -11.42 7.60
CA ARG A 148 10.66 -11.91 6.35
C ARG A 148 10.58 -10.86 5.25
N GLU A 149 11.54 -10.89 4.32
CA GLU A 149 11.57 -9.97 3.17
C GLU A 149 10.30 -10.08 2.31
N VAL A 150 9.82 -11.29 2.11
CA VAL A 150 8.62 -11.60 1.33
C VAL A 150 7.83 -12.72 2.01
N VAL A 151 6.55 -12.53 2.17
CA VAL A 151 5.61 -13.56 2.62
C VAL A 151 4.48 -13.68 1.62
N LYS A 152 4.19 -14.91 1.19
CA LYS A 152 3.06 -15.26 0.38
C LYS A 152 2.09 -16.13 1.16
N ASP A 153 0.81 -15.81 1.10
CA ASP A 153 -0.28 -16.59 1.65
C ASP A 153 -1.45 -16.60 0.68
N GLY A 154 -1.60 -17.68 -0.06
CA GLY A 154 -2.61 -17.81 -1.11
C GLY A 154 -2.51 -16.69 -2.15
N ASN A 155 -3.56 -15.88 -2.26
CA ASN A 155 -3.61 -14.72 -3.16
C ASN A 155 -2.96 -13.44 -2.61
N LEU A 156 -2.43 -13.46 -1.40
CA LEU A 156 -1.78 -12.31 -0.76
C LEU A 156 -0.25 -12.45 -0.81
N LEU A 157 0.43 -11.42 -1.32
CA LEU A 157 1.89 -11.27 -1.29
C LEU A 157 2.26 -10.00 -0.54
N THR A 158 3.15 -10.12 0.44
CA THR A 158 3.54 -9.00 1.30
C THR A 158 5.06 -8.85 1.44
N SER A 159 5.51 -7.64 1.78
CA SER A 159 6.92 -7.31 2.06
C SER A 159 7.03 -6.25 3.16
N ARG A 160 8.20 -6.17 3.82
CA ARG A 160 8.40 -5.25 4.95
C ARG A 160 8.54 -3.80 4.53
N GLY A 161 9.08 -3.54 3.34
CA GLY A 161 9.28 -2.15 2.89
C GLY A 161 10.33 -1.98 1.80
N PRO A 162 10.82 -0.74 1.60
CA PRO A 162 11.72 -0.40 0.49
C PRO A 162 13.03 -1.19 0.44
N GLN A 163 13.55 -1.60 1.59
CA GLN A 163 14.79 -2.37 1.71
C GLN A 163 14.73 -3.74 1.06
N ASP A 164 13.52 -4.29 0.92
CA ASP A 164 13.30 -5.65 0.42
C ASP A 164 12.92 -5.69 -1.08
N MET A 165 12.99 -4.56 -1.79
CA MET A 165 12.58 -4.46 -3.20
C MET A 165 13.31 -5.44 -4.13
N ALA A 166 14.56 -5.80 -3.82
CA ALA A 166 15.34 -6.73 -4.63
C ALA A 166 14.70 -8.13 -4.66
N ALA A 167 14.20 -8.60 -3.52
CA ALA A 167 13.47 -9.87 -3.40
C ALA A 167 11.99 -9.72 -3.83
N PHE A 168 11.40 -8.56 -3.54
CA PHE A 168 9.96 -8.35 -3.72
C PHE A 168 9.55 -8.17 -5.20
N ILE A 169 10.34 -7.47 -6.03
CA ILE A 169 9.98 -7.23 -7.43
C ILE A 169 9.83 -8.52 -8.24
N PRO A 170 10.78 -9.49 -8.22
CA PRO A 170 10.56 -10.78 -8.86
C PRO A 170 9.32 -11.50 -8.36
N ALA A 171 9.09 -11.52 -7.03
CA ALA A 171 7.93 -12.16 -6.44
C ALA A 171 6.61 -11.53 -6.89
N ILE A 172 6.53 -10.19 -7.05
CA ILE A 172 5.37 -9.49 -7.62
C ILE A 172 5.08 -9.98 -9.04
N LEU A 173 6.11 -10.08 -9.89
CA LEU A 173 5.95 -10.50 -11.29
C LEU A 173 5.46 -11.96 -11.36
N ASP A 174 6.00 -12.84 -10.51
CA ASP A 174 5.59 -14.23 -10.40
C ASP A 174 4.14 -14.34 -9.93
N HIS A 175 3.78 -13.59 -8.90
CA HIS A 175 2.46 -13.60 -8.29
C HIS A 175 1.37 -13.15 -9.26
N PHE A 176 1.55 -12.05 -9.97
CA PHE A 176 0.59 -11.57 -10.97
C PHE A 176 0.56 -12.42 -12.25
N ALA A 177 1.63 -13.15 -12.55
CA ALA A 177 1.66 -14.10 -13.66
C ALA A 177 0.95 -15.42 -13.32
N GLY A 178 0.69 -15.71 -12.03
CA GLY A 178 0.19 -17.00 -11.57
C GLY A 178 1.20 -18.14 -11.77
N THR A 179 2.49 -17.80 -11.82
CA THR A 179 3.60 -18.77 -12.05
C THR A 179 4.33 -19.13 -10.77
N ASP A 180 4.04 -18.42 -9.68
CA ASP A 180 4.50 -18.78 -8.36
C ASP A 180 3.86 -20.11 -7.95
N ALA A 181 4.68 -21.10 -7.58
CA ALA A 181 4.20 -22.34 -7.02
C ALA A 181 3.19 -22.02 -5.90
N GLN A 182 2.08 -22.78 -5.84
CA GLN A 182 0.98 -22.56 -4.87
C GLN A 182 1.41 -22.74 -3.39
N SER A 183 2.70 -22.83 -3.11
CA SER A 183 3.22 -22.95 -1.76
C SER A 183 3.07 -21.61 -1.04
N SER A 184 2.15 -21.58 -0.08
CA SER A 184 2.21 -20.57 0.99
C SER A 184 3.58 -20.67 1.66
N THR A 185 4.24 -19.53 1.91
CA THR A 185 5.44 -19.48 2.77
C THR A 185 5.09 -19.63 4.25
N ALA A 186 3.78 -19.67 4.55
CA ALA A 186 3.22 -19.92 5.87
C ALA A 186 2.95 -21.40 6.07
N GLY A 187 3.51 -21.98 7.12
CA GLY A 187 3.24 -23.35 7.55
C GLY A 187 2.03 -23.42 8.49
N PRO A 188 1.35 -24.57 8.58
CA PRO A 188 0.28 -24.78 9.56
C PRO A 188 0.83 -24.64 10.98
N GLY A 189 0.10 -23.91 11.85
CA GLY A 189 0.49 -23.69 13.25
C GLY A 189 1.61 -22.69 13.49
N GLN A 190 1.98 -21.88 12.49
CA GLN A 190 2.99 -20.85 12.63
C GLN A 190 2.49 -19.74 13.58
N ILE A 191 3.33 -19.36 14.55
CA ILE A 191 3.08 -18.24 15.45
C ILE A 191 3.78 -16.98 14.93
N SER A 192 3.28 -15.82 15.32
CA SER A 192 3.89 -14.54 14.96
C SER A 192 5.29 -14.40 15.55
N ASP A 193 6.22 -13.88 14.75
CA ASP A 193 7.52 -13.45 15.23
C ASP A 193 7.37 -12.31 16.26
N ALA A 194 8.32 -12.19 17.17
CA ALA A 194 8.30 -11.18 18.22
C ALA A 194 8.37 -9.75 17.62
N GLN A 195 7.80 -8.78 18.33
CA GLN A 195 8.00 -7.37 18.01
C GLN A 195 9.47 -7.00 18.17
N LEU A 196 9.97 -6.13 17.29
CA LEU A 196 11.33 -5.61 17.39
C LEU A 196 11.51 -4.82 18.70
N ASN A 197 12.65 -5.02 19.37
CA ASN A 197 12.98 -4.33 20.63
C ASN A 197 13.34 -2.84 20.41
N SER A 198 13.57 -2.42 19.17
CA SER A 198 13.95 -1.04 18.82
C SER A 198 13.46 -0.69 17.42
N PRO A 199 13.26 0.61 17.13
CA PRO A 199 12.94 1.06 15.78
C PRO A 199 13.98 0.64 14.75
N VAL A 200 13.56 0.46 13.50
CA VAL A 200 14.44 0.10 12.38
C VAL A 200 15.53 1.15 12.19
N GLY A 201 16.78 0.77 12.43
CA GLY A 201 17.91 1.68 12.58
C GLY A 201 18.16 2.57 11.37
N TRP A 202 18.03 2.07 10.13
CA TRP A 202 18.20 2.90 8.93
C TRP A 202 17.13 3.98 8.79
N ALA A 203 15.89 3.70 9.21
CA ALA A 203 14.80 4.69 9.17
C ALA A 203 15.05 5.82 10.18
N VAL A 204 15.50 5.47 11.39
CA VAL A 204 15.91 6.47 12.40
C VAL A 204 17.08 7.31 11.90
N ALA A 205 18.09 6.69 11.28
CA ALA A 205 19.22 7.39 10.70
C ALA A 205 18.79 8.33 9.59
N ALA A 206 17.95 7.88 8.65
CA ALA A 206 17.43 8.71 7.57
C ALA A 206 16.65 9.93 8.08
N LEU A 207 15.84 9.78 9.13
CA LEU A 207 15.12 10.89 9.75
C LEU A 207 16.05 11.92 10.40
N ARG A 208 17.18 11.49 10.99
CA ARG A 208 18.18 12.40 11.58
C ARG A 208 18.86 13.30 10.53
N TRP A 209 19.08 12.76 9.32
CA TRP A 209 19.75 13.45 8.23
C TRP A 209 18.79 14.26 7.34
N SER A 210 17.50 14.17 7.58
CA SER A 210 16.51 14.90 6.79
C SER A 210 16.50 16.38 7.17
N PRO A 211 16.41 17.30 6.19
CA PRO A 211 16.31 18.73 6.46
C PRO A 211 15.10 19.01 7.35
N LYS A 212 15.31 19.75 8.43
CA LYS A 212 14.19 20.22 9.26
C LYS A 212 13.40 21.29 8.49
N PRO A 213 12.05 21.22 8.45
CA PRO A 213 11.27 22.28 7.82
C PRO A 213 11.55 23.62 8.52
N SER A 214 11.84 24.67 7.74
CA SER A 214 12.00 26.02 8.27
C SER A 214 10.66 26.52 8.85
N ILE A 215 10.72 27.34 9.91
CA ILE A 215 9.53 27.96 10.52
C ILE A 215 8.60 28.62 9.49
N PRO A 216 9.10 29.38 8.47
CA PRO A 216 8.25 29.93 7.41
C PRO A 216 7.51 28.86 6.58
N ALA A 217 8.15 27.75 6.27
CA ALA A 217 7.53 26.67 5.51
C ALA A 217 6.44 25.95 6.33
N THR A 218 6.65 25.79 7.62
CA THR A 218 5.67 25.20 8.54
C THR A 218 4.43 26.09 8.68
N LEU A 219 4.62 27.41 8.85
CA LEU A 219 3.52 28.38 8.90
C LEU A 219 2.75 28.44 7.56
N ALA A 220 3.44 28.43 6.43
CA ALA A 220 2.80 28.41 5.11
C ALA A 220 1.96 27.13 4.91
N GLY A 221 2.44 25.99 5.38
CA GLY A 221 1.71 24.72 5.35
C GLY A 221 0.44 24.74 6.20
N LEU A 222 0.52 25.27 7.42
CA LEU A 222 -0.62 25.43 8.34
C LEU A 222 -1.67 26.39 7.77
N MET A 223 -1.25 27.52 7.21
CA MET A 223 -2.16 28.50 6.59
C MET A 223 -2.82 27.95 5.33
N ALA A 224 -2.12 27.16 4.54
CA ALA A 224 -2.70 26.47 3.37
C ALA A 224 -3.74 25.42 3.79
N GLY A 225 -3.45 24.63 4.82
CA GLY A 225 -4.37 23.65 5.40
C GLY A 225 -5.62 24.29 5.97
N ALA A 226 -5.50 25.40 6.71
CA ALA A 226 -6.63 26.14 7.24
C ALA A 226 -7.54 26.71 6.13
N ARG A 227 -6.96 27.21 5.02
CA ARG A 227 -7.73 27.69 3.86
C ARG A 227 -8.44 26.58 3.10
N MET A 228 -7.87 25.38 3.06
CA MET A 228 -8.53 24.20 2.47
C MET A 228 -9.70 23.72 3.34
N ALA A 229 -9.52 23.65 4.65
CA ALA A 229 -10.58 23.28 5.58
C ALA A 229 -11.77 24.25 5.55
N ALA A 230 -11.51 25.57 5.44
CA ALA A 230 -12.54 26.60 5.34
C ALA A 230 -13.32 26.58 4.01
N ARG A 231 -12.81 25.90 2.97
CA ARG A 231 -13.47 25.78 1.65
C ARG A 231 -14.24 24.48 1.47
N SER A 232 -14.25 23.59 2.43
CA SER A 232 -15.07 22.37 2.38
C SER A 232 -16.52 22.76 2.67
N PRO A 233 -17.48 22.63 1.72
CA PRO A 233 -18.89 22.90 1.99
C PRO A 233 -19.40 21.83 2.96
N LEU A 234 -19.68 22.22 4.19
CA LEU A 234 -20.47 21.41 5.10
C LEU A 234 -21.84 21.20 4.42
N ARG A 235 -22.05 20.00 3.86
CA ARG A 235 -23.41 19.58 3.49
C ARG A 235 -24.23 19.59 4.77
N ARG A 236 -25.11 20.56 4.90
CA ARG A 236 -26.20 20.52 5.90
C ARG A 236 -27.04 19.28 5.59
N ILE A 237 -26.98 18.32 6.50
CA ILE A 237 -27.97 17.24 6.53
C ILE A 237 -29.25 17.91 7.04
N SER A 238 -30.17 18.18 6.14
CA SER A 238 -31.53 18.56 6.50
C SER A 238 -32.25 17.29 6.90
N SER A 239 -32.76 17.31 8.12
CA SER A 239 -33.69 16.36 8.75
C SER A 239 -34.90 16.06 7.88
#